data_11f3b105abf08795edd9936904ccde43
#
_entry.id   11f3b105abf08795edd9936904ccde43
#
_cell.length_a   1.000
_cell.length_b   1.000
_cell.length_c   1.000
_cell.angle_alpha   90.00
_cell.angle_beta   90.00
_cell.angle_gamma   90.00
#
_symmetry.space_group_name_H-M   'P 1'
#
loop_
_entity.id
_entity.type
_entity.pdbx_description
1 polymer ?
#
loop_
_entity_poly.entity_id
_entity_poly.type
_entity_poly.pdbx_seq_one_letter_code
_entity_poly.pdbx_strand_id
1 'polypeptide(L)'
;MKRIIFIILGSINICLAHAQSFNGQYISEWQWDMNKNTNLVNQLRLELSVPIGKGKDSFEAATLHVAKTNDGIIDDWQGFSNIDADNNFAMLAVLGYMHEWNSGHLFVGVRNVNEDFFTSDVTALFQNSSEGIFPTIASSYPIANYPYSGLTLYFDVTKGGWTFRNSL
;
A
#
# COMPACT_ATOMS: atom_id res chain seq x y z
N MET A 1 -13.90 11.16 28.98
CA MET A 1 -13.63 11.09 27.55
C MET A 1 -12.51 12.04 27.08
N LYS A 2 -12.49 13.32 27.42
CA LYS A 2 -11.43 14.26 26.98
C LYS A 2 -10.00 13.88 27.38
N ARG A 3 -9.80 13.24 28.55
CA ARG A 3 -8.45 12.86 29.03
C ARG A 3 -7.85 11.66 28.28
N ILE A 4 -8.68 10.72 27.82
CA ILE A 4 -8.23 9.55 27.05
C ILE A 4 -7.77 9.96 25.65
N ILE A 5 -8.48 10.89 25.01
CA ILE A 5 -8.10 11.43 23.69
C ILE A 5 -6.75 12.17 23.78
N PHE A 6 -6.48 12.90 24.86
CA PHE A 6 -5.20 13.58 25.05
C PHE A 6 -4.01 12.63 25.25
N ILE A 7 -4.23 11.51 25.93
CA ILE A 7 -3.19 10.47 26.11
C ILE A 7 -2.87 9.77 24.81
N ILE A 8 -3.87 9.47 23.97
CA ILE A 8 -3.68 8.85 22.65
C ILE A 8 -2.91 9.79 21.71
N LEU A 9 -3.28 11.05 21.65
CA LEU A 9 -2.56 12.08 20.88
C LEU A 9 -1.12 12.28 21.38
N GLY A 10 -0.91 12.29 22.69
CA GLY A 10 0.41 12.37 23.30
C GLY A 10 1.29 11.14 22.98
N SER A 11 0.72 9.95 22.97
CA SER A 11 1.40 8.71 22.61
C SER A 11 1.82 8.67 21.14
N ILE A 12 0.97 9.14 20.24
CA ILE A 12 1.27 9.27 18.82
C ILE A 12 2.43 10.25 18.59
N ASN A 13 2.44 11.39 19.25
CA ASN A 13 3.52 12.36 19.14
C ASN A 13 4.86 11.83 19.68
N ILE A 14 4.87 10.98 20.70
CA ILE A 14 6.09 10.37 21.23
C ILE A 14 6.63 9.33 20.23
N CYS A 15 5.77 8.55 19.59
CA CYS A 15 6.19 7.62 18.54
C CYS A 15 6.77 8.35 17.32
N LEU A 16 6.16 9.44 16.89
CA LEU A 16 6.63 10.24 15.75
C LEU A 16 8.00 10.90 16.02
N ALA A 17 8.32 11.24 17.26
CA ALA A 17 9.61 11.84 17.63
C ALA A 17 10.80 10.88 17.44
N HIS A 18 10.56 9.56 17.36
CA HIS A 18 11.60 8.53 17.16
C HIS A 18 11.53 7.90 15.76
N ALA A 19 10.52 8.24 14.95
CA ALA A 19 10.41 7.77 13.57
C ALA A 19 11.41 8.51 12.69
N GLN A 20 12.20 7.80 11.91
CA GLN A 20 13.06 8.42 10.90
C GLN A 20 12.26 8.89 9.70
N SER A 21 11.18 8.20 9.34
CA SER A 21 10.30 8.63 8.27
C SER A 21 8.83 8.43 8.60
N PHE A 22 8.07 9.44 8.33
CA PHE A 22 6.61 9.38 8.23
C PHE A 22 6.23 9.97 6.88
N ASN A 23 5.49 9.20 6.09
CA ASN A 23 5.03 9.59 4.77
C ASN A 23 3.51 9.50 4.68
N GLY A 24 2.92 10.39 3.89
CA GLY A 24 1.50 10.38 3.60
C GLY A 24 1.27 10.64 2.12
N GLN A 25 0.48 9.78 1.48
CA GLN A 25 0.05 9.93 0.11
C GLN A 25 -1.47 10.05 0.07
N TYR A 26 -1.95 11.10 -0.59
CA TYR A 26 -3.37 11.29 -0.85
C TYR A 26 -3.62 11.33 -2.35
N ILE A 27 -4.57 10.52 -2.81
CA ILE A 27 -5.01 10.46 -4.20
C ILE A 27 -6.52 10.71 -4.21
N SER A 28 -6.98 11.55 -5.14
CA SER A 28 -8.39 11.79 -5.38
C SER A 28 -8.68 11.62 -6.86
N GLU A 29 -9.66 10.80 -7.18
CA GLU A 29 -10.08 10.50 -8.55
C GLU A 29 -11.56 10.79 -8.70
N TRP A 30 -11.91 11.57 -9.72
CA TRP A 30 -13.28 11.83 -10.09
C TRP A 30 -13.63 11.04 -11.35
N GLN A 31 -14.67 10.21 -11.24
CA GLN A 31 -15.18 9.37 -12.30
C GLN A 31 -16.53 9.89 -12.78
N TRP A 32 -16.81 9.80 -14.07
CA TRP A 32 -18.07 10.17 -14.69
C TRP A 32 -18.41 9.20 -15.83
N ASP A 33 -19.62 8.65 -15.80
CA ASP A 33 -20.12 7.69 -16.80
C ASP A 33 -20.58 8.36 -18.13
N MET A 34 -20.24 9.64 -18.34
CA MET A 34 -20.66 10.46 -19.47
C MET A 34 -22.19 10.66 -19.55
N ASN A 35 -22.94 10.29 -18.53
CA ASN A 35 -24.39 10.40 -18.47
C ASN A 35 -24.83 11.16 -17.20
N LYS A 36 -25.17 10.47 -16.13
CA LYS A 36 -25.71 11.09 -14.91
C LYS A 36 -24.96 10.75 -13.65
N ASN A 37 -24.18 9.66 -13.68
CA ASN A 37 -23.54 9.17 -12.48
C ASN A 37 -22.11 9.69 -12.37
N THR A 38 -21.75 10.07 -11.17
CA THR A 38 -20.38 10.44 -10.82
C THR A 38 -19.94 9.68 -9.57
N ASN A 39 -18.68 9.41 -9.48
CA ASN A 39 -18.06 8.84 -8.28
C ASN A 39 -16.80 9.65 -7.96
N LEU A 40 -16.61 9.99 -6.70
CA LEU A 40 -15.39 10.57 -6.19
C LEU A 40 -14.73 9.54 -5.29
N VAL A 41 -13.60 9.02 -5.72
CA VAL A 41 -12.80 8.05 -4.97
C VAL A 41 -11.62 8.77 -4.36
N ASN A 42 -11.42 8.59 -3.07
CA ASN A 42 -10.32 9.17 -2.31
C ASN A 42 -9.55 8.05 -1.62
N GLN A 43 -8.24 8.10 -1.71
CA GLN A 43 -7.34 7.20 -1.01
C GLN A 43 -6.35 8.01 -0.19
N LEU A 44 -6.17 7.65 1.08
CA LEU A 44 -5.10 8.15 1.92
C LEU A 44 -4.27 6.95 2.41
N ARG A 45 -2.98 6.97 2.11
CA ARG A 45 -2.00 6.02 2.64
C ARG A 45 -1.08 6.75 3.61
N LEU A 46 -0.95 6.22 4.81
CA LEU A 46 -0.04 6.73 5.85
C LEU A 46 0.99 5.65 6.16
N GLU A 47 2.26 6.01 6.12
CA GLU A 47 3.38 5.11 6.30
C GLU A 47 4.29 5.60 7.43
N LEU A 48 4.79 4.66 8.21
CA LEU A 48 5.72 4.88 9.30
C LEU A 48 6.84 3.86 9.21
N SER A 49 8.07 4.33 9.21
CA SER A 49 9.26 3.50 9.36
C SER A 49 10.02 3.90 10.61
N VAL A 50 10.25 2.95 11.49
CA VAL A 50 10.96 3.13 12.75
C VAL A 50 12.23 2.29 12.74
N PRO A 51 13.42 2.91 12.72
CA PRO A 51 14.67 2.17 12.72
C PRO A 51 14.88 1.42 14.04
N ILE A 52 15.44 0.24 13.93
CA ILE A 52 15.82 -0.61 15.07
C ILE A 52 17.36 -0.66 15.13
N GLY A 53 17.93 -0.20 16.22
CA GLY A 53 19.38 -0.21 16.39
C GLY A 53 20.14 0.78 15.50
N LYS A 54 21.16 0.33 14.78
CA LYS A 54 22.09 1.18 14.02
C LYS A 54 21.79 1.26 12.50
N GLY A 55 20.55 1.10 12.07
CA GLY A 55 20.12 1.57 10.76
C GLY A 55 20.16 0.58 9.60
N LYS A 56 20.14 -0.74 9.87
CA LYS A 56 19.86 -1.76 8.84
C LYS A 56 18.54 -2.48 9.06
N ASP A 57 17.95 -2.26 10.20
CA ASP A 57 16.71 -2.87 10.64
C ASP A 57 15.69 -1.80 10.87
N SER A 58 14.45 -2.05 10.46
CA SER A 58 13.32 -1.18 10.73
C SER A 58 12.04 -1.97 11.01
N PHE A 59 11.15 -1.32 11.73
CA PHE A 59 9.77 -1.71 11.85
C PHE A 59 8.94 -0.84 10.91
N GLU A 60 8.22 -1.49 10.02
CA GLU A 60 7.39 -0.84 9.01
C GLU A 60 5.92 -0.98 9.36
N ALA A 61 5.17 0.12 9.27
CA ALA A 61 3.73 0.13 9.42
C ALA A 61 3.09 1.07 8.39
N ALA A 62 1.98 0.65 7.80
CA ALA A 62 1.19 1.50 6.92
C ALA A 62 -0.30 1.20 7.06
N THR A 63 -1.10 2.25 6.91
CA THR A 63 -2.56 2.15 6.82
C THR A 63 -3.05 2.71 5.50
N LEU A 64 -4.14 2.12 5.01
CA LEU A 64 -4.84 2.53 3.81
C LEU A 64 -6.28 2.91 4.17
N HIS A 65 -6.71 4.07 3.72
CA HIS A 65 -8.06 4.59 3.91
C HIS A 65 -8.67 4.85 2.55
N VAL A 66 -9.86 4.35 2.30
CA VAL A 66 -10.60 4.57 1.05
C VAL A 66 -11.97 5.13 1.36
N ALA A 67 -12.36 6.18 0.64
CA ALA A 67 -13.69 6.75 0.71
C ALA A 67 -14.18 7.08 -0.70
N LYS A 68 -15.35 6.55 -1.07
CA LYS A 68 -16.01 6.82 -2.34
C LYS A 68 -17.45 7.24 -2.14
N THR A 69 -17.99 7.99 -3.09
CA THR A 69 -19.36 8.50 -3.04
C THR A 69 -20.39 7.55 -3.65
N ASN A 70 -19.99 6.75 -4.63
CA ASN A 70 -20.84 5.76 -5.28
C ASN A 70 -20.05 4.49 -5.58
N ASP A 71 -20.76 3.39 -5.77
CA ASP A 71 -20.20 2.13 -6.23
C ASP A 71 -20.07 2.14 -7.77
N GLY A 72 -19.12 1.38 -8.28
CA GLY A 72 -18.71 1.20 -9.67
C GLY A 72 -19.68 1.73 -10.74
N ILE A 73 -19.50 3.00 -11.10
CA ILE A 73 -20.34 3.66 -12.12
C ILE A 73 -19.87 3.37 -13.54
N ILE A 74 -18.68 2.82 -13.68
CA ILE A 74 -18.06 2.46 -14.94
C ILE A 74 -17.77 0.96 -14.89
N ASP A 75 -18.46 0.21 -15.77
CA ASP A 75 -18.21 -1.21 -15.91
C ASP A 75 -16.91 -1.43 -16.72
N ASP A 76 -15.99 -2.16 -16.12
CA ASP A 76 -14.76 -2.63 -16.73
C ASP A 76 -14.50 -4.08 -16.27
N TRP A 77 -13.92 -4.88 -17.13
CA TRP A 77 -13.61 -6.29 -16.83
C TRP A 77 -12.54 -6.45 -15.75
N GLN A 78 -11.75 -5.44 -15.52
CA GLN A 78 -10.57 -5.49 -14.62
C GLN A 78 -10.59 -4.42 -13.53
N GLY A 79 -11.65 -3.61 -13.49
CA GLY A 79 -11.75 -2.44 -12.63
C GLY A 79 -11.18 -1.18 -13.27
N PHE A 80 -11.95 -0.12 -13.28
CA PHE A 80 -11.60 1.15 -13.93
C PHE A 80 -10.47 1.87 -13.20
N SER A 81 -10.42 1.78 -11.89
CA SER A 81 -9.49 2.53 -11.04
C SER A 81 -8.66 1.62 -10.14
N ASN A 82 -7.37 1.90 -10.03
CA ASN A 82 -6.45 1.22 -9.13
C ASN A 82 -6.69 1.52 -7.64
N ILE A 83 -7.42 2.58 -7.34
CA ILE A 83 -7.69 3.01 -5.96
C ILE A 83 -9.13 2.76 -5.51
N ASP A 84 -10.00 2.27 -6.41
CA ASP A 84 -11.39 1.98 -6.06
C ASP A 84 -11.49 0.70 -5.24
N ALA A 85 -12.02 0.83 -4.05
CA ALA A 85 -12.30 -0.26 -3.12
C ALA A 85 -13.49 0.14 -2.24
N ASP A 86 -14.00 -0.80 -1.45
CA ASP A 86 -15.04 -0.51 -0.47
C ASP A 86 -14.59 0.53 0.54
N ASN A 87 -15.54 1.38 0.96
CA ASN A 87 -15.29 2.38 1.97
C ASN A 87 -14.70 1.74 3.25
N ASN A 88 -13.55 2.22 3.68
CA ASN A 88 -12.93 1.79 4.90
C ASN A 88 -12.28 2.96 5.63
N PHE A 89 -12.30 2.92 6.97
CA PHE A 89 -11.66 3.97 7.76
C PHE A 89 -10.15 3.74 7.92
N ALA A 90 -9.74 2.49 8.08
CA ALA A 90 -8.32 2.13 8.18
C ALA A 90 -8.15 0.63 7.91
N MET A 91 -7.46 0.29 6.85
CA MET A 91 -6.99 -1.06 6.57
C MET A 91 -5.51 -1.14 6.87
N LEU A 92 -5.07 -2.28 7.40
CA LEU A 92 -3.66 -2.56 7.58
C LEU A 92 -3.03 -2.85 6.21
N ALA A 93 -2.18 -1.94 5.74
CA ALA A 93 -1.49 -2.10 4.47
C ALA A 93 -0.12 -2.76 4.66
N VAL A 94 0.64 -2.33 5.68
CA VAL A 94 1.94 -2.92 6.03
C VAL A 94 2.04 -3.01 7.54
N LEU A 95 2.61 -4.12 8.04
CA LEU A 95 3.04 -4.26 9.42
C LEU A 95 4.11 -5.34 9.49
N GLY A 96 5.35 -4.99 9.74
CA GLY A 96 6.41 -5.98 9.75
C GLY A 96 7.78 -5.44 10.10
N TYR A 97 8.73 -6.35 10.03
CA TYR A 97 10.15 -6.10 10.23
C TYR A 97 10.85 -6.13 8.88
N MET A 98 11.73 -5.15 8.65
CA MET A 98 12.60 -5.09 7.48
C MET A 98 14.06 -5.10 7.91
N HIS A 99 14.85 -5.91 7.21
CA HIS A 99 16.31 -5.91 7.28
C HIS A 99 16.90 -5.56 5.93
N GLU A 100 17.73 -4.52 5.86
CA GLU A 100 18.40 -4.08 4.63
C GLU A 100 19.87 -4.46 4.64
N TRP A 101 20.36 -4.87 3.49
CA TRP A 101 21.80 -4.98 3.19
C TRP A 101 22.14 -4.27 1.88
N ASN A 102 23.40 -4.17 1.55
CA ASN A 102 23.87 -3.32 0.45
C ASN A 102 23.28 -3.67 -0.93
N SER A 103 22.76 -4.86 -1.10
CA SER A 103 22.28 -5.37 -2.40
C SER A 103 20.85 -5.89 -2.38
N GLY A 104 20.09 -5.66 -1.32
CA GLY A 104 18.72 -6.13 -1.21
C GLY A 104 18.15 -5.98 0.18
N HIS A 105 16.98 -6.58 0.39
CA HIS A 105 16.31 -6.56 1.70
C HIS A 105 15.49 -7.82 1.97
N LEU A 106 15.19 -8.04 3.25
CA LEU A 106 14.28 -9.04 3.77
C LEU A 106 13.14 -8.35 4.49
N PHE A 107 11.90 -8.75 4.22
CA PHE A 107 10.73 -8.31 4.97
C PHE A 107 9.97 -9.52 5.52
N VAL A 108 9.52 -9.41 6.76
CA VAL A 108 8.67 -10.41 7.43
C VAL A 108 7.50 -9.68 8.08
N GLY A 109 6.28 -10.02 7.66
CA GLY A 109 5.08 -9.37 8.18
C GLY A 109 3.91 -9.42 7.24
N VAL A 110 3.04 -8.45 7.34
CA VAL A 110 1.85 -8.28 6.50
C VAL A 110 2.13 -7.18 5.47
N ARG A 111 1.96 -7.48 4.18
CA ARG A 111 2.02 -6.50 3.07
C ARG A 111 1.32 -7.02 1.82
N ASN A 112 1.07 -6.14 0.87
CA ASN A 112 0.61 -6.51 -0.46
C ASN A 112 1.81 -6.73 -1.37
N VAL A 113 2.06 -7.98 -1.77
CA VAL A 113 3.19 -8.35 -2.63
C VAL A 113 2.98 -8.03 -4.11
N ASN A 114 1.78 -7.68 -4.55
CA ASN A 114 1.55 -7.24 -5.92
C ASN A 114 2.39 -6.02 -6.28
N GLU A 115 2.65 -5.15 -5.31
CA GLU A 115 3.49 -3.95 -5.50
C GLU A 115 4.94 -4.31 -5.89
N ASP A 116 5.38 -5.55 -5.62
CA ASP A 116 6.75 -6.00 -5.92
C ASP A 116 6.89 -6.83 -7.20
N PHE A 117 5.84 -7.60 -7.57
CA PHE A 117 5.96 -8.62 -8.62
C PHE A 117 5.18 -8.28 -9.89
N PHE A 118 4.11 -7.55 -9.80
CA PHE A 118 3.18 -7.35 -10.91
C PHE A 118 3.10 -5.88 -11.35
N THR A 119 4.19 -5.15 -11.20
CA THR A 119 4.31 -3.74 -11.58
C THR A 119 5.58 -3.50 -12.41
N SER A 120 5.60 -2.39 -13.13
CA SER A 120 6.78 -1.82 -13.76
C SER A 120 6.74 -0.30 -13.64
N ASP A 121 7.90 0.35 -13.83
CA ASP A 121 8.00 1.82 -13.75
C ASP A 121 7.04 2.52 -14.74
N VAL A 122 6.76 1.89 -15.87
CA VAL A 122 5.84 2.43 -16.88
C VAL A 122 4.39 2.23 -16.45
N THR A 123 4.01 1.02 -16.03
CA THR A 123 2.63 0.72 -15.61
C THR A 123 2.22 1.43 -14.35
N ALA A 124 3.16 1.73 -13.45
CA ALA A 124 2.90 2.50 -12.24
C ALA A 124 2.44 3.95 -12.50
N LEU A 125 2.56 4.46 -13.72
CA LEU A 125 2.07 5.78 -14.11
C LEU A 125 0.57 5.80 -14.44
N PHE A 126 -0.06 4.65 -14.59
CA PHE A 126 -1.47 4.54 -14.97
C PHE A 126 -2.37 4.38 -13.74
N GLN A 127 -3.47 5.10 -13.75
CA GLN A 127 -4.51 5.02 -12.70
C GLN A 127 -5.50 3.86 -12.93
N ASN A 128 -5.58 3.38 -14.15
CA ASN A 128 -6.50 2.31 -14.53
C ASN A 128 -5.91 0.93 -14.20
N SER A 129 -6.72 0.05 -13.60
CA SER A 129 -6.32 -1.30 -13.21
C SER A 129 -5.88 -2.17 -14.39
N SER A 130 -6.38 -1.91 -15.59
CA SER A 130 -5.99 -2.65 -16.80
C SER A 130 -4.57 -2.34 -17.27
N GLU A 131 -4.04 -1.17 -16.92
CA GLU A 131 -2.75 -0.67 -17.38
C GLU A 131 -1.73 -0.55 -16.23
N GLY A 132 -2.19 -0.44 -14.99
CA GLY A 132 -1.36 -0.21 -13.81
C GLY A 132 -0.66 -1.49 -13.32
N ILE A 133 -1.36 -2.30 -12.54
CA ILE A 133 -0.89 -3.63 -12.11
C ILE A 133 -1.25 -4.63 -13.21
N PHE A 134 -0.49 -5.71 -13.38
CA PHE A 134 -0.84 -6.76 -14.35
C PHE A 134 -2.03 -7.61 -13.83
N PRO A 135 -3.28 -7.21 -14.07
CA PRO A 135 -4.44 -7.75 -13.36
C PRO A 135 -4.72 -9.21 -13.73
N THR A 136 -4.43 -9.61 -14.97
CA THR A 136 -4.59 -11.00 -15.42
C THR A 136 -3.70 -11.96 -14.63
N ILE A 137 -2.48 -11.55 -14.28
CA ILE A 137 -1.56 -12.36 -13.49
C ILE A 137 -1.94 -12.26 -12.02
N ALA A 138 -2.16 -11.07 -11.51
CA ALA A 138 -2.48 -10.84 -10.11
C ALA A 138 -3.77 -11.55 -9.68
N SER A 139 -4.83 -11.52 -10.49
CA SER A 139 -6.10 -12.21 -10.20
C SER A 139 -6.07 -13.73 -10.40
N SER A 140 -5.09 -14.24 -11.13
CA SER A 140 -4.92 -15.68 -11.35
C SER A 140 -3.99 -16.35 -10.32
N TYR A 141 -3.34 -15.59 -9.47
CA TYR A 141 -2.41 -16.07 -8.45
C TYR A 141 -3.05 -15.98 -7.06
N PRO A 142 -2.87 -16.96 -6.17
CA PRO A 142 -3.52 -16.97 -4.85
C PRO A 142 -2.78 -16.08 -3.84
N ILE A 143 -2.71 -14.79 -4.14
CA ILE A 143 -2.14 -13.76 -3.27
C ILE A 143 -3.19 -12.69 -2.94
N ALA A 144 -2.95 -11.95 -1.86
CA ALA A 144 -3.79 -10.82 -1.51
C ALA A 144 -3.64 -9.69 -2.55
N ASN A 145 -4.77 -9.25 -3.09
CA ASN A 145 -4.85 -8.13 -4.02
C ASN A 145 -5.35 -6.87 -3.31
N TYR A 146 -5.02 -5.70 -3.89
CA TYR A 146 -5.55 -4.42 -3.40
C TYR A 146 -7.06 -4.49 -3.13
N PRO A 147 -7.53 -3.98 -1.99
CA PRO A 147 -6.80 -3.24 -0.95
C PRO A 147 -6.20 -4.13 0.15
N TYR A 148 -6.23 -5.43 0.02
CA TYR A 148 -5.87 -6.39 1.05
C TYR A 148 -4.37 -6.69 1.06
N SER A 149 -3.87 -7.03 2.26
CA SER A 149 -2.50 -7.48 2.50
C SER A 149 -2.50 -8.87 3.09
N GLY A 150 -1.44 -9.62 2.83
CA GLY A 150 -1.26 -10.99 3.32
C GLY A 150 -0.01 -11.13 4.20
N LEU A 151 0.03 -12.20 4.99
CA LEU A 151 1.25 -12.57 5.71
C LEU A 151 2.31 -12.99 4.69
N THR A 152 3.49 -12.43 4.81
CA THR A 152 4.54 -12.53 3.79
C THR A 152 5.91 -12.64 4.41
N LEU A 153 6.72 -13.53 3.86
CA LEU A 153 8.17 -13.52 3.93
C LEU A 153 8.71 -13.16 2.55
N TYR A 154 9.23 -11.97 2.41
CA TYR A 154 9.76 -11.45 1.15
C TYR A 154 11.26 -11.20 1.26
N PHE A 155 12.02 -11.51 0.22
CA PHE A 155 13.39 -11.06 0.09
C PHE A 155 13.75 -10.74 -1.37
N ASP A 156 14.67 -9.81 -1.54
CA ASP A 156 15.32 -9.56 -2.83
C ASP A 156 16.84 -9.45 -2.71
N VAL A 157 17.51 -9.69 -3.84
CA VAL A 157 18.95 -9.51 -3.98
C VAL A 157 19.25 -9.03 -5.39
N THR A 158 20.03 -7.94 -5.50
CA THR A 158 20.48 -7.37 -6.77
C THR A 158 21.98 -7.58 -6.94
N LYS A 159 22.40 -8.15 -8.07
CA LYS A 159 23.80 -8.35 -8.42
C LYS A 159 24.01 -8.26 -9.94
N GLY A 160 24.98 -7.45 -10.38
CA GLY A 160 25.37 -7.38 -11.79
C GLY A 160 24.25 -7.02 -12.76
N GLY A 161 23.30 -6.13 -12.33
CA GLY A 161 22.14 -5.74 -13.14
C GLY A 161 20.96 -6.71 -13.08
N TRP A 162 21.06 -7.82 -12.36
CA TRP A 162 20.00 -8.79 -12.13
C TRP A 162 19.41 -8.61 -10.73
N THR A 163 18.10 -8.61 -10.62
CA THR A 163 17.39 -8.65 -9.34
C THR A 163 16.61 -9.95 -9.23
N PHE A 164 16.92 -10.71 -8.19
CA PHE A 164 16.14 -11.88 -7.79
C PHE A 164 15.18 -11.48 -6.68
N ARG A 165 13.91 -11.81 -6.83
CA ARG A 165 12.85 -11.57 -5.83
C ARG A 165 12.14 -12.86 -5.51
N ASN A 166 11.81 -13.08 -4.24
CA ASN A 166 11.01 -14.21 -3.79
C ASN A 166 10.06 -13.79 -2.68
N SER A 167 8.88 -14.38 -2.66
CA SER A 167 7.89 -14.23 -1.60
C SER A 167 7.22 -15.57 -1.28
N LEU A 168 6.99 -15.80 0.00
CA LEU A 168 6.25 -16.93 0.56
C LEU A 168 5.08 -16.42 1.41
#